data_3cc948b198fca2f19be9e9911c8296e8
#
_entry.id   3cc948b198fca2f19be9e9911c8296e8
#
_cell.length_a   1.000
_cell.length_b   1.000
_cell.length_c   1.000
_cell.angle_alpha   90.00
_cell.angle_beta   90.00
_cell.angle_gamma   90.00
#
_symmetry.space_group_name_H-M   'P 1'
#
loop_
_entity.id
_entity.type
_entity.pdbx_description
1 polymer ?
#
loop_
_entity_poly.entity_id
_entity_poly.type
_entity_poly.pdbx_seq_one_letter_code
_entity_poly.pdbx_strand_id
1 'polypeptide(L)'
;MHQMKFTNRQIQEMLNSYKQQLRLVKTTTNICEVSFKFPELDRPKAKLVILLKAWLKLQALVTECDKEIAWHGLVTKSENTYTIEDVIIFPQSVTGATVTSDDTEYSLWLAQQPDEIFNKIRFHGHSHVNMGVTPSGVDTAYQEDIVRNLQDFYIFSIFNKKGDNWCTIYDVEDNIVYGDNDIELITPDIEAIGWAQAAIKEFVTFPAQKKKTTGKKTKGNNNDDDDDEYVYGSWGSYLSDYYGGYR
;
A
#
# COMPACT_ATOMS: atom_id res chain seq x y z
N MET A 1 9.01 13.46 -20.47
CA MET A 1 9.81 14.54 -19.82
C MET A 1 9.01 14.99 -18.61
N HIS A 2 9.43 14.60 -17.40
CA HIS A 2 8.72 14.98 -16.17
C HIS A 2 8.71 16.49 -16.03
N GLN A 3 7.53 17.07 -15.96
CA GLN A 3 7.38 18.45 -15.57
C GLN A 3 7.38 18.48 -14.03
N MET A 4 8.56 18.72 -13.42
CA MET A 4 8.61 18.98 -11.99
C MET A 4 7.80 20.24 -11.68
N LYS A 5 6.83 20.13 -10.80
CA LYS A 5 6.10 21.30 -10.28
C LYS A 5 6.89 21.84 -9.09
N PHE A 6 7.16 23.13 -9.10
CA PHE A 6 7.84 23.82 -8.01
C PHE A 6 6.88 24.72 -7.27
N THR A 7 7.03 24.85 -5.97
CA THR A 7 6.30 25.86 -5.19
C THR A 7 6.72 27.27 -5.62
N ASN A 8 5.82 28.24 -5.43
CA ASN A 8 6.16 29.64 -5.70
C ASN A 8 7.41 30.09 -4.95
N ARG A 9 7.64 29.59 -3.74
CA ARG A 9 8.84 29.85 -2.96
C ARG A 9 10.08 29.30 -3.66
N GLN A 10 10.05 28.04 -4.06
CA GLN A 10 11.17 27.41 -4.78
C GLN A 10 11.49 28.14 -6.10
N ILE A 11 10.44 28.54 -6.84
CA ILE A 11 10.60 29.35 -8.07
C ILE A 11 11.30 30.66 -7.75
N GLN A 12 10.91 31.39 -6.70
CA GLN A 12 11.53 32.65 -6.31
C GLN A 12 12.98 32.46 -5.84
N GLU A 13 13.28 31.43 -5.09
CA GLU A 13 14.63 31.09 -4.66
C GLU A 13 15.54 30.77 -5.87
N MET A 14 15.03 29.97 -6.83
CA MET A 14 15.72 29.69 -8.09
C MET A 14 15.98 30.97 -8.90
N LEU A 15 14.98 31.84 -9.05
CA LEU A 15 15.11 33.11 -9.79
C LEU A 15 16.12 34.05 -9.11
N ASN A 16 16.13 34.09 -7.78
CA ASN A 16 17.09 34.90 -7.02
C ASN A 16 18.51 34.36 -7.16
N SER A 17 18.70 33.05 -7.07
CA SER A 17 20.00 32.39 -7.30
C SER A 17 20.50 32.65 -8.73
N TYR A 18 19.63 32.51 -9.73
CA TYR A 18 19.95 32.81 -11.12
C TYR A 18 20.38 34.27 -11.30
N LYS A 19 19.63 35.24 -10.77
CA LYS A 19 19.98 36.66 -10.81
C LYS A 19 21.33 36.96 -10.15
N GLN A 20 21.65 36.30 -9.03
CA GLN A 20 22.96 36.46 -8.38
C GLN A 20 24.09 35.90 -9.23
N GLN A 21 23.92 34.73 -9.81
CA GLN A 21 24.92 34.12 -10.68
C GLN A 21 25.18 34.95 -11.94
N LEU A 22 24.12 35.48 -12.60
CA LEU A 22 24.26 36.35 -13.73
C LEU A 22 25.03 37.66 -13.42
N ARG A 23 24.94 38.16 -12.19
CA ARG A 23 25.70 39.34 -11.75
C ARG A 23 27.19 39.08 -11.57
N LEU A 24 27.56 37.82 -11.27
CA LEU A 24 28.92 37.41 -11.01
C LEU A 24 29.68 36.99 -12.28
N VAL A 25 28.97 36.66 -13.35
CA VAL A 25 29.57 36.20 -14.60
C VAL A 25 29.98 37.38 -15.45
N LYS A 26 31.30 37.64 -15.52
CA LYS A 26 31.89 38.46 -16.56
C LYS A 26 32.27 37.54 -17.72
N THR A 27 31.45 37.51 -18.76
CA THR A 27 31.74 36.68 -19.93
C THR A 27 32.54 37.46 -20.94
N THR A 28 33.64 36.89 -21.39
CA THR A 28 34.38 37.29 -22.59
C THR A 28 34.01 36.43 -23.79
N THR A 29 33.13 35.44 -23.59
CA THR A 29 32.68 34.50 -24.63
C THR A 29 31.15 34.44 -24.66
N ASN A 30 30.58 34.04 -25.80
CA ASN A 30 29.12 33.90 -25.96
C ASN A 30 28.52 32.67 -25.32
N ILE A 31 29.27 31.91 -24.50
CA ILE A 31 28.82 30.70 -23.80
C ILE A 31 28.80 31.00 -22.32
N CYS A 32 27.63 30.87 -21.71
CA CYS A 32 27.43 30.98 -20.26
C CYS A 32 26.84 29.67 -19.76
N GLU A 33 27.57 28.97 -18.90
CA GLU A 33 27.05 27.82 -18.15
C GLU A 33 26.62 28.30 -16.77
N VAL A 34 25.36 28.03 -16.44
CA VAL A 34 24.78 28.38 -15.14
C VAL A 34 24.40 27.10 -14.44
N SER A 35 25.06 26.80 -13.32
CA SER A 35 24.72 25.68 -12.46
C SER A 35 23.85 26.16 -11.29
N PHE A 36 22.75 25.45 -11.06
CA PHE A 36 21.88 25.70 -9.91
C PHE A 36 22.17 24.64 -8.84
N LYS A 37 22.50 25.11 -7.63
CA LYS A 37 22.39 24.26 -6.44
C LYS A 37 21.01 24.51 -5.83
N PHE A 38 20.20 23.48 -5.77
CA PHE A 38 19.00 23.54 -4.97
C PHE A 38 19.43 23.61 -3.51
N PRO A 39 18.87 24.53 -2.70
CA PRO A 39 19.11 24.49 -1.27
C PRO A 39 18.63 23.12 -0.76
N GLU A 40 19.42 22.47 0.08
CA GLU A 40 18.93 21.35 0.89
C GLU A 40 17.81 21.93 1.76
N LEU A 41 16.59 21.70 1.33
CA LEU A 41 15.42 22.01 2.14
C LEU A 41 15.41 20.96 3.25
N ASP A 42 15.44 21.42 4.50
CA ASP A 42 15.13 20.59 5.66
C ASP A 42 13.64 20.19 5.52
N ARG A 43 13.43 19.08 4.80
CA ARG A 43 12.08 18.59 4.51
C ARG A 43 11.70 17.61 5.60
N PRO A 44 10.56 17.80 6.26
CA PRO A 44 10.04 16.77 7.12
C PRO A 44 9.80 15.51 6.27
N LYS A 45 10.23 14.36 6.76
CA LYS A 45 9.91 13.08 6.11
C LYS A 45 8.40 12.89 6.09
N ALA A 46 7.90 12.32 5.01
CA ALA A 46 6.52 11.84 4.99
C ALA A 46 6.40 10.60 5.89
N LYS A 47 5.27 10.47 6.57
CA LYS A 47 4.90 9.26 7.30
C LYS A 47 3.86 8.50 6.51
N LEU A 48 4.16 7.26 6.14
CA LEU A 48 3.21 6.35 5.52
C LEU A 48 2.83 5.30 6.54
N VAL A 49 1.65 5.45 7.10
CA VAL A 49 1.08 4.55 8.11
C VAL A 49 0.18 3.53 7.43
N ILE A 50 0.43 2.25 7.62
CA ILE A 50 -0.47 1.19 7.13
C ILE A 50 -1.19 0.60 8.32
N LEU A 51 -2.51 0.71 8.38
CA LEU A 51 -3.30 0.14 9.47
C LEU A 51 -3.29 -1.40 9.40
N LEU A 52 -3.50 -2.05 10.54
CA LEU A 52 -3.42 -3.52 10.67
C LEU A 52 -4.28 -4.24 9.62
N LYS A 53 -5.51 -3.80 9.41
CA LYS A 53 -6.41 -4.39 8.41
C LYS A 53 -5.82 -4.33 7.00
N ALA A 54 -5.34 -3.16 6.59
CA ALA A 54 -4.71 -2.95 5.28
C ALA A 54 -3.44 -3.78 5.14
N TRP A 55 -2.61 -3.81 6.18
CA TRP A 55 -1.37 -4.59 6.22
C TRP A 55 -1.59 -6.08 6.05
N LEU A 56 -2.55 -6.66 6.79
CA LEU A 56 -2.87 -8.09 6.68
C LEU A 56 -3.38 -8.47 5.29
N LYS A 57 -4.24 -7.64 4.68
CA LYS A 57 -4.71 -7.86 3.30
C LYS A 57 -3.54 -7.78 2.30
N LEU A 58 -2.69 -6.77 2.43
CA LEU A 58 -1.53 -6.58 1.57
C LEU A 58 -0.58 -7.79 1.66
N GLN A 59 -0.23 -8.20 2.87
CA GLN A 59 0.62 -9.37 3.09
C GLN A 59 0.00 -10.65 2.53
N ALA A 60 -1.31 -10.84 2.70
CA ALA A 60 -2.02 -11.98 2.12
C ALA A 60 -1.95 -11.97 0.59
N LEU A 61 -2.22 -10.82 -0.08
CA LEU A 61 -2.12 -10.70 -1.53
C LEU A 61 -0.71 -11.03 -2.05
N VAL A 62 0.33 -10.47 -1.41
CA VAL A 62 1.72 -10.72 -1.80
C VAL A 62 2.11 -12.19 -1.58
N THR A 63 1.64 -12.81 -0.50
CA THR A 63 2.01 -14.19 -0.13
C THR A 63 1.30 -15.22 -1.00
N GLU A 64 -0.02 -15.08 -1.17
CA GLU A 64 -0.87 -16.07 -1.81
C GLU A 64 -0.80 -16.05 -3.35
N CYS A 65 -0.43 -14.90 -3.96
CA CYS A 65 -0.30 -14.80 -5.39
C CYS A 65 1.14 -15.10 -5.85
N ASP A 66 1.30 -16.10 -6.72
CA ASP A 66 2.60 -16.46 -7.31
C ASP A 66 2.94 -15.69 -8.58
N LYS A 67 2.12 -14.69 -8.90
CA LYS A 67 2.31 -13.76 -10.02
C LYS A 67 2.25 -12.33 -9.52
N GLU A 68 2.64 -11.38 -10.36
CA GLU A 68 2.43 -9.98 -10.05
C GLU A 68 0.94 -9.70 -9.90
N ILE A 69 0.56 -9.07 -8.80
CA ILE A 69 -0.81 -8.67 -8.50
C ILE A 69 -0.81 -7.22 -8.04
N ALA A 70 -1.80 -6.45 -8.46
CA ALA A 70 -1.95 -5.05 -8.08
C ALA A 70 -3.21 -4.82 -7.24
N TRP A 71 -3.21 -3.73 -6.48
CA TRP A 71 -4.31 -3.33 -5.61
C TRP A 71 -4.35 -1.82 -5.45
N HIS A 72 -5.49 -1.32 -5.01
CA HIS A 72 -5.63 0.05 -4.55
C HIS A 72 -5.70 0.12 -3.03
N GLY A 73 -5.24 1.24 -2.47
CA GLY A 73 -5.38 1.55 -1.06
C GLY A 73 -6.30 2.74 -0.85
N LEU A 74 -7.09 2.65 0.22
CA LEU A 74 -7.91 3.74 0.72
C LEU A 74 -7.08 4.57 1.68
N VAL A 75 -6.83 5.83 1.35
CA VAL A 75 -5.88 6.67 2.06
C VAL A 75 -6.55 7.93 2.58
N THR A 76 -6.17 8.32 3.79
CA THR A 76 -6.41 9.65 4.35
C THR A 76 -5.10 10.37 4.59
N LYS A 77 -5.08 11.69 4.35
CA LYS A 77 -3.92 12.56 4.57
C LYS A 77 -4.20 13.52 5.71
N SER A 78 -3.21 13.68 6.58
CA SER A 78 -3.18 14.73 7.60
C SER A 78 -1.76 15.30 7.67
N GLU A 79 -1.58 16.54 7.21
CA GLU A 79 -0.27 17.15 7.03
C GLU A 79 0.65 16.27 6.17
N ASN A 80 1.82 15.87 6.68
CA ASN A 80 2.77 14.98 6.01
C ASN A 80 2.58 13.49 6.37
N THR A 81 1.44 13.14 6.96
CA THR A 81 1.09 11.76 7.34
C THR A 81 -0.01 11.22 6.42
N TYR A 82 0.29 10.10 5.77
CA TYR A 82 -0.60 9.39 4.85
C TYR A 82 -0.94 8.06 5.49
N THR A 83 -2.24 7.81 5.72
CA THR A 83 -2.70 6.59 6.39
C THR A 83 -3.46 5.71 5.42
N ILE A 84 -2.95 4.52 5.13
CA ILE A 84 -3.64 3.48 4.36
C ILE A 84 -4.59 2.75 5.30
N GLU A 85 -5.89 3.00 5.16
CA GLU A 85 -6.94 2.45 6.03
C GLU A 85 -7.35 1.04 5.60
N ASP A 86 -7.41 0.80 4.29
CA ASP A 86 -7.80 -0.49 3.72
C ASP A 86 -7.16 -0.70 2.35
N VAL A 87 -7.16 -1.95 1.89
CA VAL A 87 -6.72 -2.37 0.56
C VAL A 87 -7.89 -3.03 -0.15
N ILE A 88 -8.11 -2.64 -1.40
CA ILE A 88 -9.13 -3.20 -2.29
C ILE A 88 -8.49 -3.70 -3.59
N ILE A 89 -9.07 -4.74 -4.16
CA ILE A 89 -8.60 -5.32 -5.40
C ILE A 89 -9.57 -4.97 -6.54
N PHE A 90 -9.05 -4.84 -7.74
CA PHE A 90 -9.81 -4.52 -8.94
C PHE A 90 -9.67 -5.64 -9.99
N PRO A 91 -10.58 -5.72 -10.99
CA PRO A 91 -10.47 -6.68 -12.08
C PRO A 91 -9.15 -6.51 -12.84
N GLN A 92 -8.40 -7.60 -12.96
CA GLN A 92 -7.07 -7.58 -13.57
C GLN A 92 -6.68 -8.95 -14.14
N SER A 93 -5.87 -8.96 -15.18
CA SER A 93 -5.20 -10.13 -15.71
C SER A 93 -3.73 -10.08 -15.34
N VAL A 94 -3.20 -11.17 -14.80
CA VAL A 94 -1.83 -11.21 -14.26
C VAL A 94 -0.98 -12.23 -14.98
N THR A 95 0.27 -11.88 -15.26
CA THR A 95 1.30 -12.77 -15.79
C THR A 95 2.45 -12.89 -14.79
N GLY A 96 3.52 -13.58 -15.16
CA GLY A 96 4.72 -13.67 -14.30
C GLY A 96 5.48 -12.36 -14.11
N ALA A 97 5.19 -11.33 -14.94
CA ALA A 97 5.95 -10.08 -14.98
C ALA A 97 5.11 -8.85 -15.34
N THR A 98 3.78 -8.95 -15.40
CA THR A 98 2.91 -7.82 -15.70
C THR A 98 1.53 -7.99 -15.12
N VAL A 99 0.93 -6.86 -14.73
CA VAL A 99 -0.47 -6.71 -14.39
C VAL A 99 -1.13 -5.86 -15.48
N THR A 100 -2.23 -6.34 -16.03
CA THR A 100 -3.04 -5.59 -17.00
C THR A 100 -4.50 -5.60 -16.58
N SER A 101 -5.23 -4.53 -16.88
CA SER A 101 -6.69 -4.47 -16.74
C SER A 101 -7.29 -4.11 -18.08
N ASP A 102 -8.49 -4.61 -18.37
CA ASP A 102 -9.31 -4.07 -19.45
C ASP A 102 -9.84 -2.71 -19.02
N ASP A 103 -9.61 -1.67 -19.84
CA ASP A 103 -9.95 -0.30 -19.50
C ASP A 103 -11.47 -0.13 -19.26
N THR A 104 -12.30 -0.87 -20.00
CA THR A 104 -13.75 -0.81 -19.85
C THR A 104 -14.19 -1.47 -18.56
N GLU A 105 -13.67 -2.66 -18.26
CA GLU A 105 -14.00 -3.41 -17.04
C GLU A 105 -13.53 -2.66 -15.81
N TYR A 106 -12.30 -2.13 -15.83
CA TYR A 106 -11.77 -1.31 -14.75
C TYR A 106 -12.58 -0.04 -14.52
N SER A 107 -12.96 0.67 -15.59
CA SER A 107 -13.75 1.89 -15.49
C SER A 107 -15.14 1.63 -14.93
N LEU A 108 -15.79 0.53 -15.33
CA LEU A 108 -17.07 0.11 -14.77
C LEU A 108 -16.96 -0.28 -13.30
N TRP A 109 -15.93 -1.03 -12.94
CA TRP A 109 -15.66 -1.36 -11.54
C TRP A 109 -15.45 -0.10 -10.69
N LEU A 110 -14.65 0.86 -11.19
CA LEU A 110 -14.38 2.11 -10.51
C LEU A 110 -15.65 2.96 -10.33
N ALA A 111 -16.50 3.04 -11.37
CA ALA A 111 -17.76 3.77 -11.32
C ALA A 111 -18.81 3.14 -10.36
N GLN A 112 -18.65 1.87 -9.99
CA GLN A 112 -19.50 1.19 -9.03
C GLN A 112 -19.06 1.41 -7.58
N GLN A 113 -17.89 2.00 -7.35
CA GLN A 113 -17.45 2.27 -5.99
C GLN A 113 -18.29 3.39 -5.38
N PRO A 114 -18.73 3.26 -4.11
CA PRO A 114 -19.33 4.37 -3.38
C PRO A 114 -18.39 5.59 -3.34
N ASP A 115 -18.95 6.79 -3.35
CA ASP A 115 -18.16 8.04 -3.33
C ASP A 115 -17.14 8.08 -2.20
N GLU A 116 -17.49 7.55 -1.03
CA GLU A 116 -16.62 7.47 0.15
C GLU A 116 -15.38 6.59 -0.10
N ILE A 117 -15.52 5.55 -0.91
CA ILE A 117 -14.42 4.66 -1.31
C ILE A 117 -13.64 5.29 -2.45
N PHE A 118 -14.34 5.75 -3.51
CA PHE A 118 -13.73 6.34 -4.69
C PHE A 118 -12.80 7.51 -4.33
N ASN A 119 -13.26 8.41 -3.46
CA ASN A 119 -12.50 9.59 -3.04
C ASN A 119 -11.24 9.24 -2.22
N LYS A 120 -11.18 8.04 -1.62
CA LYS A 120 -10.03 7.57 -0.85
C LYS A 120 -9.04 6.72 -1.65
N ILE A 121 -9.35 6.38 -2.90
CA ILE A 121 -8.40 5.63 -3.76
C ILE A 121 -7.25 6.56 -4.13
N ARG A 122 -6.18 6.53 -3.30
CA ARG A 122 -4.97 7.38 -3.45
C ARG A 122 -3.67 6.59 -3.32
N PHE A 123 -3.76 5.27 -3.44
CA PHE A 123 -2.61 4.38 -3.38
C PHE A 123 -2.75 3.29 -4.45
N HIS A 124 -1.69 3.06 -5.18
CA HIS A 124 -1.52 1.92 -6.06
C HIS A 124 -0.30 1.12 -5.62
N GLY A 125 -0.51 -0.13 -5.31
CA GLY A 125 0.55 -1.08 -5.00
C GLY A 125 0.50 -2.29 -5.92
N HIS A 126 1.66 -2.90 -6.14
CA HIS A 126 1.74 -4.20 -6.80
C HIS A 126 2.89 -5.03 -6.25
N SER A 127 2.87 -6.33 -6.54
CA SER A 127 3.92 -7.24 -6.10
C SER A 127 4.88 -7.56 -7.23
N HIS A 128 6.17 -7.57 -6.92
CA HIS A 128 7.25 -8.11 -7.78
C HIS A 128 7.60 -9.56 -7.43
N VAL A 129 6.70 -10.28 -6.79
CA VAL A 129 6.86 -11.68 -6.35
C VAL A 129 8.21 -11.90 -5.64
N ASN A 130 9.22 -12.42 -6.32
CA ASN A 130 10.57 -12.67 -5.80
C ASN A 130 11.64 -11.73 -6.39
N MET A 131 11.27 -10.80 -7.26
CA MET A 131 12.18 -9.83 -7.86
C MET A 131 12.50 -8.68 -6.91
N GLY A 132 13.43 -7.80 -7.31
CA GLY A 132 13.68 -6.55 -6.60
C GLY A 132 12.52 -5.56 -6.74
N VAL A 133 12.41 -4.64 -5.81
CA VAL A 133 11.30 -3.67 -5.74
C VAL A 133 11.57 -2.37 -6.49
N THR A 134 12.57 -2.33 -7.36
CA THR A 134 12.85 -1.17 -8.21
C THR A 134 11.77 -1.05 -9.29
N PRO A 135 11.16 0.14 -9.47
CA PRO A 135 10.19 0.37 -10.53
C PRO A 135 10.75 0.05 -11.93
N SER A 136 9.97 -0.63 -12.73
CA SER A 136 10.26 -0.85 -14.15
C SER A 136 9.92 0.38 -15.01
N GLY A 137 10.25 0.35 -16.29
CA GLY A 137 9.84 1.39 -17.23
C GLY A 137 8.31 1.46 -17.41
N VAL A 138 7.61 0.33 -17.26
CA VAL A 138 6.14 0.27 -17.32
C VAL A 138 5.54 0.94 -16.09
N ASP A 139 6.08 0.64 -14.89
CA ASP A 139 5.63 1.27 -13.64
C ASP A 139 5.82 2.78 -13.69
N THR A 140 6.96 3.24 -14.18
CA THR A 140 7.26 4.67 -14.32
C THR A 140 6.28 5.34 -15.27
N ALA A 141 5.98 4.75 -16.44
CA ALA A 141 5.03 5.29 -17.39
C ALA A 141 3.61 5.38 -16.80
N TYR A 142 3.20 4.35 -16.06
CA TYR A 142 1.90 4.35 -15.37
C TYR A 142 1.82 5.44 -14.29
N GLN A 143 2.88 5.62 -13.50
CA GLN A 143 2.97 6.71 -12.52
C GLN A 143 2.83 8.08 -13.19
N GLU A 144 3.54 8.30 -14.32
CA GLU A 144 3.46 9.53 -15.09
C GLU A 144 2.05 9.84 -15.57
N ASP A 145 1.31 8.83 -16.03
CA ASP A 145 -0.06 9.02 -16.52
C ASP A 145 -1.01 9.43 -15.39
N ILE A 146 -0.93 8.78 -14.23
CA ILE A 146 -1.74 9.14 -13.05
C ILE A 146 -1.40 10.57 -12.58
N VAL A 147 -0.11 10.87 -12.43
CA VAL A 147 0.35 12.16 -11.87
C VAL A 147 0.03 13.33 -12.80
N ARG A 148 -0.05 13.10 -14.10
CA ARG A 148 -0.34 14.15 -15.09
C ARG A 148 -1.65 14.92 -14.82
N ASN A 149 -2.67 14.22 -14.32
CA ASN A 149 -4.00 14.77 -14.05
C ASN A 149 -4.34 14.87 -12.55
N LEU A 150 -3.36 14.56 -11.70
CA LEU A 150 -3.54 14.56 -10.26
C LEU A 150 -3.74 15.99 -9.73
N GLN A 151 -4.68 16.16 -8.78
CA GLN A 151 -4.97 17.45 -8.16
C GLN A 151 -4.53 17.51 -6.69
N ASP A 152 -4.52 16.37 -6.02
CA ASP A 152 -4.18 16.23 -4.61
C ASP A 152 -2.88 15.42 -4.43
N PHE A 153 -2.96 14.17 -3.99
CA PHE A 153 -1.80 13.31 -3.81
C PHE A 153 -2.06 11.90 -4.33
N TYR A 154 -0.99 11.17 -4.63
CA TYR A 154 -1.06 9.75 -4.95
C TYR A 154 0.21 9.02 -4.51
N ILE A 155 0.05 7.78 -4.07
CA ILE A 155 1.11 6.95 -3.53
C ILE A 155 1.29 5.73 -4.44
N PHE A 156 2.53 5.40 -4.77
CA PHE A 156 2.89 4.19 -5.48
C PHE A 156 3.82 3.35 -4.63
N SER A 157 3.62 2.04 -4.62
CA SER A 157 4.47 1.15 -3.86
C SER A 157 4.62 -0.22 -4.52
N ILE A 158 5.77 -0.82 -4.34
CA ILE A 158 6.10 -2.16 -4.81
C ILE A 158 6.52 -3.00 -3.61
N PHE A 159 5.99 -4.21 -3.52
CA PHE A 159 6.32 -5.17 -2.47
C PHE A 159 6.81 -6.48 -3.08
N ASN A 160 7.56 -7.26 -2.33
CA ASN A 160 7.93 -8.62 -2.73
C ASN A 160 7.75 -9.62 -1.57
N LYS A 161 7.85 -10.91 -1.91
CA LYS A 161 7.74 -12.00 -0.92
C LYS A 161 8.94 -12.08 0.05
N LYS A 162 10.01 -11.32 -0.19
CA LYS A 162 11.18 -11.25 0.69
C LYS A 162 11.01 -10.23 1.81
N GLY A 163 9.93 -9.44 1.78
CA GLY A 163 9.68 -8.36 2.72
C GLY A 163 10.29 -7.03 2.33
N ASP A 164 10.91 -6.93 1.13
CA ASP A 164 11.39 -5.66 0.62
C ASP A 164 10.19 -4.84 0.12
N ASN A 165 10.32 -3.52 0.20
CA ASN A 165 9.35 -2.58 -0.34
C ASN A 165 10.06 -1.37 -0.95
N TRP A 166 9.36 -0.69 -1.84
CA TRP A 166 9.71 0.61 -2.38
C TRP A 166 8.45 1.47 -2.40
N CYS A 167 8.59 2.77 -2.15
CA CYS A 167 7.47 3.68 -2.12
C CYS A 167 7.84 5.06 -2.66
N THR A 168 6.88 5.75 -3.27
CA THR A 168 6.97 7.17 -3.60
C THR A 168 5.61 7.83 -3.41
N ILE A 169 5.62 9.09 -2.98
CA ILE A 169 4.41 9.90 -2.79
C ILE A 169 4.52 11.16 -3.64
N TYR A 170 3.58 11.35 -4.54
CA TYR A 170 3.40 12.59 -5.27
C TYR A 170 2.31 13.40 -4.58
N ASP A 171 2.69 14.49 -3.95
CA ASP A 171 1.78 15.42 -3.31
C ASP A 171 1.76 16.72 -4.09
N VAL A 172 0.79 16.82 -5.00
CA VAL A 172 0.67 17.94 -5.93
C VAL A 172 0.09 19.16 -5.24
N GLU A 173 -0.76 18.95 -4.22
CA GLU A 173 -1.33 20.02 -3.43
C GLU A 173 -0.24 20.79 -2.67
N ASP A 174 0.67 20.07 -2.02
CA ASP A 174 1.83 20.65 -1.33
C ASP A 174 3.04 20.87 -2.25
N ASN A 175 2.94 20.42 -3.51
CA ASN A 175 3.98 20.50 -4.54
C ASN A 175 5.30 19.85 -4.11
N ILE A 176 5.19 18.66 -3.53
CA ILE A 176 6.30 17.86 -3.02
C ILE A 176 6.26 16.46 -3.65
N VAL A 177 7.42 15.89 -3.89
CA VAL A 177 7.59 14.47 -4.19
C VAL A 177 8.49 13.88 -3.12
N TYR A 178 7.97 12.90 -2.39
CA TYR A 178 8.75 12.13 -1.46
C TYR A 178 9.26 10.87 -2.17
N GLY A 179 10.57 10.72 -2.27
CA GLY A 179 11.21 9.48 -2.71
C GLY A 179 11.28 8.47 -1.57
N ASP A 180 11.68 7.26 -1.87
CA ASP A 180 11.72 6.15 -0.92
C ASP A 180 12.50 6.48 0.38
N ASN A 181 13.62 7.20 0.28
CA ASN A 181 14.42 7.61 1.43
C ASN A 181 13.80 8.75 2.27
N ASP A 182 12.79 9.42 1.73
CA ASP A 182 12.09 10.54 2.37
C ASP A 182 10.80 10.10 3.06
N ILE A 183 10.50 8.79 3.05
CA ILE A 183 9.30 8.20 3.61
C ILE A 183 9.67 7.32 4.80
N GLU A 184 9.04 7.61 5.94
CA GLU A 184 9.02 6.74 7.11
C GLU A 184 7.82 5.80 7.01
N LEU A 185 8.07 4.53 6.64
CA LEU A 185 7.01 3.52 6.58
C LEU A 185 6.74 2.97 7.98
N ILE A 186 5.50 3.12 8.44
CA ILE A 186 5.03 2.65 9.75
C ILE A 186 4.02 1.53 9.50
N THR A 187 4.43 0.32 9.84
CA THR A 187 3.60 -0.88 9.75
C THR A 187 3.23 -1.39 11.14
N PRO A 188 2.14 -2.19 11.28
CA PRO A 188 1.81 -2.83 12.54
C PRO A 188 2.94 -3.70 13.06
N ASP A 189 3.08 -3.76 14.38
CA ASP A 189 4.04 -4.63 15.04
C ASP A 189 3.66 -6.10 14.85
N ILE A 190 4.37 -6.79 13.96
CA ILE A 190 4.18 -8.21 13.65
C ILE A 190 4.83 -9.10 14.73
N GLU A 191 5.80 -8.56 15.50
CA GLU A 191 6.45 -9.33 16.56
C GLU A 191 5.46 -9.75 17.63
N ALA A 192 4.45 -8.91 17.92
CA ALA A 192 3.36 -9.24 18.83
C ALA A 192 2.55 -10.45 18.35
N ILE A 193 2.32 -10.58 17.03
CA ILE A 193 1.63 -11.74 16.43
C ILE A 193 2.51 -13.00 16.55
N GLY A 194 3.79 -12.87 16.23
CA GLY A 194 4.77 -13.96 16.38
C GLY A 194 4.91 -14.42 17.84
N TRP A 195 4.96 -13.48 18.77
CA TRP A 195 4.96 -13.79 20.20
C TRP A 195 3.69 -14.54 20.61
N ALA A 196 2.51 -14.10 20.19
CA ALA A 196 1.25 -14.76 20.51
C ALA A 196 1.20 -16.20 19.96
N GLN A 197 1.66 -16.41 18.72
CA GLN A 197 1.75 -17.76 18.13
C GLN A 197 2.71 -18.67 18.91
N ALA A 198 3.87 -18.16 19.31
CA ALA A 198 4.84 -18.89 20.12
C ALA A 198 4.25 -19.21 21.52
N ALA A 199 3.63 -18.23 22.17
CA ALA A 199 3.02 -18.41 23.48
C ALA A 199 1.86 -19.44 23.45
N ILE A 200 1.01 -19.38 22.43
CA ILE A 200 -0.07 -20.37 22.25
C ILE A 200 0.52 -21.77 22.06
N LYS A 201 1.55 -21.91 21.24
CA LYS A 201 2.19 -23.22 21.00
C LYS A 201 2.85 -23.78 22.25
N GLU A 202 3.40 -22.95 23.11
CA GLU A 202 4.14 -23.35 24.30
C GLU A 202 3.22 -23.59 25.48
N PHE A 203 2.21 -22.75 25.69
CA PHE A 203 1.40 -22.73 26.93
C PHE A 203 -0.04 -23.19 26.76
N VAL A 204 -0.55 -23.35 25.51
CA VAL A 204 -1.93 -23.73 25.28
C VAL A 204 -2.03 -25.19 24.81
N THR A 205 -2.71 -26.02 25.57
CA THR A 205 -3.00 -27.40 25.19
C THR A 205 -4.43 -27.48 24.68
N PHE A 206 -4.59 -27.91 23.44
CA PHE A 206 -5.90 -28.15 22.85
C PHE A 206 -6.33 -29.59 23.20
N PRO A 207 -7.48 -29.81 23.90
CA PRO A 207 -7.96 -31.15 24.17
C PRO A 207 -8.23 -31.91 22.86
N ALA A 208 -7.82 -33.18 22.82
CA ALA A 208 -8.02 -34.00 21.62
C ALA A 208 -9.53 -34.14 21.36
N GLN A 209 -9.95 -33.76 20.14
CA GLN A 209 -11.33 -33.97 19.70
C GLN A 209 -11.67 -35.47 19.80
N LYS A 210 -12.64 -35.83 20.60
CA LYS A 210 -13.18 -37.21 20.62
C LYS A 210 -13.76 -37.50 19.23
N LYS A 211 -13.11 -38.38 18.46
CA LYS A 211 -13.69 -38.89 17.20
C LYS A 211 -15.04 -39.46 17.51
N LYS A 212 -16.12 -38.87 17.00
CA LYS A 212 -17.47 -39.47 17.02
C LYS A 212 -17.36 -40.82 16.28
N THR A 213 -17.33 -41.92 17.01
CA THR A 213 -17.48 -43.25 16.44
C THR A 213 -18.91 -43.32 15.91
N THR A 214 -19.07 -43.50 14.60
CA THR A 214 -20.37 -43.79 13.96
C THR A 214 -20.84 -45.18 14.44
N GLY A 215 -21.45 -45.20 15.63
CA GLY A 215 -22.15 -46.36 16.16
C GLY A 215 -23.52 -46.44 15.54
N LYS A 216 -23.89 -47.60 15.01
CA LYS A 216 -25.22 -47.98 14.50
C LYS A 216 -26.33 -47.51 15.46
N LYS A 217 -27.33 -46.81 14.89
CA LYS A 217 -28.57 -46.42 15.54
C LYS A 217 -29.29 -47.64 16.10
N THR A 218 -29.38 -47.74 17.43
CA THR A 218 -30.47 -48.42 18.12
C THR A 218 -31.34 -47.38 18.79
N LYS A 219 -32.67 -47.45 18.53
CA LYS A 219 -33.70 -46.61 19.12
C LYS A 219 -33.72 -46.73 20.64
N GLY A 220 -33.74 -45.60 21.35
CA GLY A 220 -34.01 -45.57 22.80
C GLY A 220 -33.97 -44.12 23.31
N ASN A 221 -35.08 -43.72 23.82
CA ASN A 221 -35.54 -42.47 24.44
C ASN A 221 -34.56 -41.67 25.34
N ASN A 222 -34.74 -40.34 25.23
CA ASN A 222 -34.79 -39.28 26.25
C ASN A 222 -33.52 -38.87 27.03
N ASN A 223 -33.33 -37.61 27.00
CA ASN A 223 -33.02 -36.54 27.95
C ASN A 223 -31.78 -35.74 27.64
N ASP A 224 -32.04 -34.48 27.49
CA ASP A 224 -31.34 -33.24 27.76
C ASP A 224 -29.94 -33.38 28.39
N ASP A 225 -28.97 -32.88 27.67
CA ASP A 225 -27.83 -32.15 28.22
C ASP A 225 -27.28 -31.23 27.14
N ASP A 226 -27.43 -29.92 27.38
CA ASP A 226 -26.80 -28.83 26.66
C ASP A 226 -25.28 -28.91 26.81
N ASP A 227 -24.61 -29.53 25.85
CA ASP A 227 -23.15 -29.37 25.70
C ASP A 227 -22.88 -28.33 24.64
N ASP A 228 -22.54 -27.13 25.09
CA ASP A 228 -21.98 -26.03 24.26
C ASP A 228 -20.74 -26.52 23.52
N GLU A 229 -20.90 -26.89 22.28
CA GLU A 229 -19.81 -27.30 21.36
C GLU A 229 -19.04 -26.09 20.91
N TYR A 230 -18.02 -25.67 21.65
CA TYR A 230 -17.03 -24.69 21.17
C TYR A 230 -16.23 -25.30 20.03
N VAL A 231 -16.65 -25.00 18.78
CA VAL A 231 -15.87 -25.30 17.58
C VAL A 231 -14.78 -24.25 17.44
N TYR A 232 -13.55 -24.58 17.82
CA TYR A 232 -12.39 -23.80 17.46
C TYR A 232 -12.17 -23.95 15.95
N GLY A 233 -12.67 -22.98 15.17
CA GLY A 233 -12.34 -22.84 13.77
C GLY A 233 -10.86 -22.47 13.58
N SER A 234 -10.30 -22.86 12.45
CA SER A 234 -8.97 -22.38 12.04
C SER A 234 -8.96 -20.85 11.99
N TRP A 235 -7.79 -20.24 12.15
CA TRP A 235 -7.62 -18.77 12.13
C TRP A 235 -8.30 -18.08 10.94
N GLY A 236 -8.50 -18.77 9.83
CA GLY A 236 -9.25 -18.26 8.66
C GLY A 236 -10.73 -18.02 8.95
N SER A 237 -11.38 -18.81 9.82
CA SER A 237 -12.79 -18.59 10.20
C SER A 237 -12.95 -17.42 11.18
N TYR A 238 -11.97 -17.20 12.06
CA TYR A 238 -11.98 -16.07 13.00
C TYR A 238 -11.89 -14.72 12.29
N LEU A 239 -11.10 -14.65 11.21
CA LEU A 239 -11.02 -13.46 10.38
C LEU A 239 -12.32 -13.22 9.58
N SER A 240 -12.99 -14.29 9.12
CA SER A 240 -14.26 -14.15 8.39
C SER A 240 -15.40 -13.64 9.27
N ASP A 241 -15.46 -14.06 10.54
CA ASP A 241 -16.50 -13.64 11.48
C ASP A 241 -16.30 -12.20 11.97
N TYR A 242 -15.04 -11.75 12.09
CA TYR A 242 -14.74 -10.37 12.47
C TYR A 242 -14.95 -9.37 11.30
N TYR A 243 -14.78 -9.82 10.06
CA TYR A 243 -14.93 -9.00 8.86
C TYR A 243 -16.24 -9.22 8.09
N GLY A 244 -17.03 -10.25 8.44
CA GLY A 244 -18.32 -10.58 7.79
C GLY A 244 -19.52 -9.74 8.23
N GLY A 245 -19.33 -8.77 9.12
CA GLY A 245 -20.42 -7.99 9.75
C GLY A 245 -20.90 -6.76 8.99
N TYR A 246 -20.56 -6.57 7.72
CA TYR A 246 -21.15 -5.53 6.86
C TYR A 246 -21.84 -6.17 5.66
N ARG A 247 -23.15 -6.44 5.84
CA ARG A 247 -24.13 -6.51 4.78
C ARG A 247 -24.99 -5.27 4.81
#